data_497d267b19f7452c4c734ee1e0a16ca1
#
_entry.id   497d267b19f7452c4c734ee1e0a16ca1
#
_cell.length_a   1.000
_cell.length_b   1.000
_cell.length_c   1.000
_cell.angle_alpha   90.00
_cell.angle_beta   90.00
_cell.angle_gamma   90.00
#
_symmetry.space_group_name_H-M   'P 1'
#
loop_
_entity.id
_entity.type
_entity.pdbx_description
1 polymer ?
#
loop_
_entity_poly.entity_id
_entity_poly.type
_entity_poly.pdbx_seq_one_letter_code
_entity_poly.pdbx_strand_id
1 'polypeptide(L)'
;MVLIIVAFCLLTASAGPAGAAEQSSPPEVVKITAKRFEYSPNEIRIKAGVPVVFEFTALDRIHGFTVPDLGGIRLTIEPGKENRITILAPKAGTYQFHCDIFCGDGHEGMTGTIIAE
;
A
#
# COMPACT_ATOMS: atom_id res chain seq x y z
N MET A 1 42.97 -57.34 29.13
CA MET A 1 43.10 -56.15 28.30
C MET A 1 41.72 -55.89 27.68
N VAL A 2 40.98 -55.03 28.29
CA VAL A 2 39.60 -54.73 27.88
C VAL A 2 39.61 -53.45 27.02
N LEU A 3 39.21 -53.61 25.78
CA LEU A 3 39.10 -52.45 24.83
C LEU A 3 37.77 -51.80 25.04
N ILE A 4 37.80 -50.63 25.62
CA ILE A 4 36.58 -49.81 25.74
C ILE A 4 36.43 -49.00 24.46
N ILE A 5 35.43 -49.33 23.64
CA ILE A 5 35.04 -48.51 22.47
C ILE A 5 34.08 -47.44 22.97
N VAL A 6 34.60 -46.25 23.07
CA VAL A 6 33.74 -45.10 23.32
C VAL A 6 33.09 -44.70 22.00
N ALA A 7 31.81 -45.00 21.88
CA ALA A 7 31.01 -44.53 20.77
C ALA A 7 30.74 -43.01 20.96
N PHE A 8 31.40 -42.23 20.16
CA PHE A 8 31.15 -40.79 20.11
C PHE A 8 29.87 -40.54 19.27
N CYS A 9 28.77 -40.33 19.97
CA CYS A 9 27.52 -40.01 19.34
C CYS A 9 27.58 -38.52 18.91
N LEU A 10 27.87 -38.29 17.64
CA LEU A 10 27.75 -36.95 17.03
C LEU A 10 26.28 -36.62 16.93
N LEU A 11 25.79 -35.82 17.86
CA LEU A 11 24.53 -35.13 17.68
C LEU A 11 24.75 -34.04 16.63
N THR A 12 24.37 -34.32 15.41
CA THR A 12 24.22 -33.29 14.42
C THR A 12 22.91 -32.55 14.73
N ALA A 13 23.04 -31.42 15.41
CA ALA A 13 21.93 -30.49 15.50
C ALA A 13 21.72 -29.92 14.11
N SER A 14 20.72 -30.42 13.40
CA SER A 14 20.26 -29.79 12.19
C SER A 14 19.52 -28.52 12.61
N ALA A 15 20.19 -27.39 12.51
CA ALA A 15 19.52 -26.12 12.57
C ALA A 15 18.61 -26.04 11.33
N GLY A 16 17.30 -26.21 11.52
CA GLY A 16 16.34 -25.95 10.48
C GLY A 16 16.44 -24.49 10.00
N PRO A 17 16.06 -24.21 8.77
CA PRO A 17 16.09 -22.82 8.28
C PRO A 17 15.24 -21.98 9.21
N ALA A 18 15.90 -21.05 9.92
CA ALA A 18 15.19 -20.00 10.61
C ALA A 18 14.25 -19.36 9.59
N GLY A 19 12.95 -19.33 9.89
CA GLY A 19 11.95 -18.85 8.95
C GLY A 19 12.33 -17.49 8.41
N ALA A 20 12.95 -17.49 7.24
CA ALA A 20 13.27 -16.28 6.51
C ALA A 20 12.02 -15.60 5.96
N ALA A 21 10.85 -16.12 6.31
CA ALA A 21 9.56 -15.67 5.79
C ALA A 21 9.10 -14.32 6.35
N GLU A 22 9.80 -13.74 7.31
CA GLU A 22 9.28 -12.59 8.04
C GLU A 22 10.07 -11.31 7.84
N GLN A 23 10.72 -11.18 6.71
CA GLN A 23 11.13 -9.86 6.29
C GLN A 23 9.92 -9.17 5.73
N SER A 24 9.19 -8.50 6.63
CA SER A 24 8.23 -7.50 6.22
C SER A 24 9.02 -6.39 5.53
N SER A 25 9.07 -6.44 4.20
CA SER A 25 9.50 -5.29 3.42
C SER A 25 8.62 -4.11 3.81
N PRO A 26 9.16 -2.89 3.98
CA PRO A 26 8.32 -1.73 4.18
C PRO A 26 7.30 -1.65 3.05
N PRO A 27 6.05 -1.24 3.32
CA PRO A 27 5.04 -1.13 2.27
C PRO A 27 5.50 -0.17 1.19
N GLU A 28 5.15 -0.49 -0.05
CA GLU A 28 5.35 0.41 -1.17
C GLU A 28 4.63 1.72 -0.90
N VAL A 29 5.27 2.85 -1.23
CA VAL A 29 4.69 4.18 -1.14
C VAL A 29 4.50 4.72 -2.55
N VAL A 30 3.26 5.02 -2.89
CA VAL A 30 2.92 5.68 -4.15
C VAL A 30 2.66 7.15 -3.86
N LYS A 31 3.41 8.03 -4.50
CA LYS A 31 3.28 9.48 -4.35
C LYS A 31 2.34 10.02 -5.42
N ILE A 32 1.32 10.75 -4.98
CA ILE A 32 0.28 11.30 -5.83
C ILE A 32 0.15 12.79 -5.54
N THR A 33 0.12 13.62 -6.57
CA THR A 33 -0.22 15.03 -6.42
C THR A 33 -1.68 15.25 -6.72
N ALA A 34 -2.30 16.18 -6.01
CA ALA A 34 -3.68 16.58 -6.21
C ALA A 34 -3.73 18.08 -6.44
N LYS A 35 -4.39 18.48 -7.50
CA LYS A 35 -4.67 19.87 -7.84
C LYS A 35 -6.02 19.93 -8.54
N ARG A 36 -6.56 21.13 -8.75
CA ARG A 36 -7.77 21.30 -9.57
C ARG A 36 -7.48 20.86 -10.99
N PHE A 37 -8.09 19.93 -11.46
CA PHE A 37 -9.11 18.96 -11.19
C PHE A 37 -8.56 17.59 -11.55
N GLU A 38 -7.38 17.28 -11.06
CA GLU A 38 -6.68 16.06 -11.42
C GLU A 38 -5.82 15.50 -10.28
N TYR A 39 -5.68 14.19 -10.31
CA TYR A 39 -4.63 13.48 -9.58
C TYR A 39 -3.51 13.11 -10.55
N SER A 40 -2.27 13.18 -10.10
CA SER A 40 -1.13 12.76 -10.91
C SER A 40 -0.21 11.85 -10.07
N PRO A 41 -0.07 10.57 -10.43
CA PRO A 41 -0.77 9.84 -11.48
C PRO A 41 -2.26 9.61 -11.16
N ASN A 42 -3.07 9.45 -12.19
CA ASN A 42 -4.50 9.13 -12.04
C ASN A 42 -4.84 7.66 -12.36
N GLU A 43 -3.86 6.88 -12.75
CA GLU A 43 -3.94 5.45 -12.92
C GLU A 43 -2.81 4.81 -12.12
N ILE A 44 -3.17 4.00 -11.12
CA ILE A 44 -2.22 3.45 -10.18
C ILE A 44 -2.35 1.94 -10.15
N ARG A 45 -1.26 1.23 -10.46
CA ARG A 45 -1.20 -0.22 -10.44
C ARG A 45 -0.64 -0.71 -9.12
N ILE A 46 -1.35 -1.62 -8.48
CA ILE A 46 -0.93 -2.24 -7.22
C ILE A 46 -1.14 -3.76 -7.29
N LYS A 47 -0.55 -4.48 -6.34
CA LYS A 47 -0.83 -5.90 -6.15
C LYS A 47 -2.08 -6.10 -5.29
N ALA A 48 -3.00 -6.93 -5.76
CA ALA A 48 -4.12 -7.36 -4.94
C ALA A 48 -3.62 -8.11 -3.69
N GLY A 49 -4.25 -7.85 -2.55
CA GLY A 49 -3.92 -8.48 -1.29
C GLY A 49 -2.65 -7.94 -0.60
N VAL A 50 -2.00 -6.94 -1.17
CA VAL A 50 -0.78 -6.33 -0.61
C VAL A 50 -1.08 -4.88 -0.20
N PRO A 51 -0.86 -4.51 1.07
CA PRO A 51 -1.03 -3.12 1.50
C PRO A 51 -0.06 -2.18 0.80
N VAL A 52 -0.56 -1.05 0.33
CA VAL A 52 0.23 0.01 -0.32
C VAL A 52 -0.13 1.34 0.33
N VAL A 53 0.87 2.16 0.63
CA VAL A 53 0.65 3.50 1.17
C VAL A 53 0.53 4.49 0.02
N PHE A 54 -0.58 5.22 -0.03
CA PHE A 54 -0.73 6.36 -0.91
C PHE A 54 -0.39 7.63 -0.14
N GLU A 55 0.56 8.40 -0.64
CA GLU A 55 0.97 9.67 -0.09
C GLU A 55 0.57 10.79 -1.03
N PHE A 56 -0.32 11.65 -0.56
CA PHE A 56 -0.86 12.75 -1.35
C PHE A 56 -0.24 14.08 -0.97
N THR A 57 0.04 14.88 -1.98
CA THR A 57 0.43 16.29 -1.83
C THR A 57 -0.58 17.17 -2.56
N ALA A 58 -1.25 18.05 -1.83
CA ALA A 58 -2.14 19.05 -2.43
C ALA A 58 -1.33 20.27 -2.86
N LEU A 59 -1.45 20.64 -4.13
CA LEU A 59 -0.64 21.71 -4.74
C LEU A 59 -1.32 23.08 -4.66
N ASP A 60 -2.63 23.13 -4.53
CA ASP A 60 -3.39 24.38 -4.60
C ASP A 60 -4.35 24.61 -3.43
N ARG A 61 -5.07 23.59 -2.98
CA ARG A 61 -6.07 23.68 -1.92
C ARG A 61 -6.38 22.31 -1.35
N ILE A 62 -7.32 22.24 -0.41
CA ILE A 62 -7.83 20.99 0.13
C ILE A 62 -8.56 20.23 -0.96
N HIS A 63 -8.25 18.94 -1.09
CA HIS A 63 -8.96 17.98 -1.91
C HIS A 63 -9.38 16.79 -1.07
N GLY A 64 -10.29 16.00 -1.58
CA GLY A 64 -10.67 14.73 -0.98
C GLY A 64 -10.16 13.56 -1.80
N PHE A 65 -10.21 12.40 -1.20
CA PHE A 65 -9.94 11.13 -1.86
C PHE A 65 -10.85 10.09 -1.23
N THR A 66 -11.59 9.39 -2.06
CA THR A 66 -12.40 8.27 -1.61
C THR A 66 -12.43 7.16 -2.65
N VAL A 67 -12.47 5.93 -2.17
CA VAL A 67 -12.62 4.73 -3.00
C VAL A 67 -13.89 4.02 -2.57
N PRO A 68 -15.02 4.26 -3.25
CA PRO A 68 -16.30 3.67 -2.85
C PRO A 68 -16.29 2.15 -2.76
N ASP A 69 -15.61 1.47 -3.70
CA ASP A 69 -15.57 0.01 -3.75
C ASP A 69 -14.60 -0.63 -2.74
N LEU A 70 -13.88 0.18 -1.99
CA LEU A 70 -13.03 -0.26 -0.86
C LEU A 70 -13.63 0.19 0.47
N GLY A 71 -14.92 -0.06 0.67
CA GLY A 71 -15.62 0.29 1.90
C GLY A 71 -15.84 1.79 2.10
N GLY A 72 -15.65 2.58 1.06
CA GLY A 72 -15.81 4.04 1.14
C GLY A 72 -14.71 4.70 1.96
N ILE A 73 -13.51 4.15 1.98
CA ILE A 73 -12.37 4.79 2.66
C ILE A 73 -12.17 6.21 2.14
N ARG A 74 -11.76 7.11 3.02
CA ARG A 74 -11.65 8.53 2.72
C ARG A 74 -10.39 9.13 3.32
N LEU A 75 -9.87 10.14 2.64
CA LEU A 75 -8.76 10.95 3.12
C LEU A 75 -8.99 12.40 2.71
N THR A 76 -8.79 13.31 3.66
CA THR A 76 -8.72 14.74 3.36
C THR A 76 -7.27 15.09 3.04
N ILE A 77 -7.04 15.64 1.86
CA ILE A 77 -5.71 16.03 1.41
C ILE A 77 -5.52 17.52 1.68
N GLU A 78 -4.69 17.83 2.66
CA GLU A 78 -4.44 19.21 3.09
C GLU A 78 -3.09 19.71 2.56
N PRO A 79 -3.05 20.95 2.03
CA PRO A 79 -1.77 21.55 1.62
C PRO A 79 -0.79 21.67 2.79
N GLY A 80 0.49 21.47 2.52
CA GLY A 80 1.54 21.63 3.53
C GLY A 80 1.65 20.51 4.55
N LYS A 81 0.92 19.43 4.37
CA LYS A 81 0.94 18.26 5.25
C LYS A 81 1.26 16.98 4.48
N GLU A 82 1.81 15.99 5.18
CA GLU A 82 1.83 14.63 4.69
C GLU A 82 0.44 14.01 4.85
N ASN A 83 -0.13 13.57 3.75
CA ASN A 83 -1.45 12.97 3.73
C ASN A 83 -1.30 11.53 3.25
N ARG A 84 -1.42 10.58 4.15
CA ARG A 84 -1.19 9.17 3.86
C ARG A 84 -2.41 8.33 4.19
N ILE A 85 -2.65 7.34 3.36
CA ILE A 85 -3.66 6.32 3.58
C ILE A 85 -3.14 4.98 3.06
N THR A 86 -3.41 3.91 3.80
CA THR A 86 -3.07 2.57 3.35
C THR A 86 -4.21 2.00 2.51
N ILE A 87 -3.88 1.57 1.31
CA ILE A 87 -4.80 0.95 0.37
C ILE A 87 -4.55 -0.54 0.33
N LEU A 88 -5.61 -1.31 0.50
CA LEU A 88 -5.60 -2.76 0.38
C LEU A 88 -6.75 -3.18 -0.53
N ALA A 89 -6.43 -3.61 -1.74
CA ALA A 89 -7.42 -4.18 -2.66
C ALA A 89 -7.48 -5.69 -2.42
N PRO A 90 -8.59 -6.23 -1.91
CA PRO A 90 -8.66 -7.65 -1.55
C PRO A 90 -8.66 -8.58 -2.76
N LYS A 91 -9.09 -8.07 -3.92
CA LYS A 91 -9.18 -8.83 -5.18
C LYS A 91 -8.59 -8.04 -6.33
N ALA A 92 -8.10 -8.77 -7.33
CA ALA A 92 -7.75 -8.18 -8.60
C ALA A 92 -8.96 -7.52 -9.24
N GLY A 93 -8.78 -6.38 -9.85
CA GLY A 93 -9.84 -5.61 -10.49
C GLY A 93 -9.52 -4.13 -10.54
N THR A 94 -10.50 -3.37 -10.95
CA THR A 94 -10.43 -1.93 -11.13
C THR A 94 -11.28 -1.24 -10.08
N TYR A 95 -10.68 -0.29 -9.36
CA TYR A 95 -11.34 0.49 -8.32
C TYR A 95 -11.24 1.96 -8.67
N GLN A 96 -12.37 2.62 -8.80
CA GLN A 96 -12.42 4.06 -9.07
C GLN A 96 -12.21 4.86 -7.80
N PHE A 97 -11.53 5.98 -7.89
CA PHE A 97 -11.47 6.96 -6.81
C PHE A 97 -11.82 8.35 -7.33
N HIS A 98 -12.28 9.20 -6.44
CA HIS A 98 -12.63 10.56 -6.78
C HIS A 98 -12.46 11.52 -5.60
N CYS A 99 -12.48 12.80 -5.90
CA CYS A 99 -12.51 13.86 -4.90
C CYS A 99 -13.93 13.98 -4.34
N ASP A 100 -14.07 13.82 -3.03
CA ASP A 100 -15.36 13.91 -2.33
C ASP A 100 -15.55 15.22 -1.55
N ILE A 101 -14.62 16.16 -1.71
CA ILE A 101 -14.69 17.51 -1.17
C ILE A 101 -14.83 18.47 -2.34
N PHE A 102 -15.83 19.34 -2.33
CA PHE A 102 -16.00 20.32 -3.38
C PHE A 102 -14.75 21.21 -3.50
N CYS A 103 -14.10 21.19 -4.64
CA CYS A 103 -12.84 21.90 -4.89
C CYS A 103 -12.91 22.92 -6.04
N GLY A 104 -14.09 23.14 -6.61
CA GLY A 104 -14.34 24.08 -7.71
C GLY A 104 -15.27 23.50 -8.77
N ASP A 105 -15.50 24.22 -9.85
CA ASP A 105 -16.49 23.86 -10.88
C ASP A 105 -16.15 22.60 -11.69
N GLY A 106 -14.90 22.16 -11.68
CA GLY A 106 -14.46 20.91 -12.32
C GLY A 106 -14.36 19.72 -11.38
N HIS A 107 -14.86 19.86 -10.16
CA HIS A 107 -14.77 18.84 -9.10
C HIS A 107 -15.27 17.45 -9.54
N GLU A 108 -16.34 17.37 -10.27
CA GLU A 108 -16.94 16.11 -10.72
C GLU A 108 -16.03 15.32 -11.67
N GLY A 109 -15.12 15.99 -12.36
CA GLY A 109 -14.14 15.36 -13.26
C GLY A 109 -12.86 14.91 -12.57
N MET A 110 -12.70 15.19 -11.27
CA MET A 110 -11.49 14.83 -10.53
C MET A 110 -11.55 13.39 -10.05
N THR A 111 -11.10 12.48 -10.90
CA THR A 111 -11.20 11.04 -10.71
C THR A 111 -9.90 10.34 -11.07
N GLY A 112 -9.79 9.09 -10.65
CA GLY A 112 -8.71 8.22 -11.02
C GLY A 112 -9.07 6.74 -10.85
N THR A 113 -8.12 5.88 -11.14
CA THR A 113 -8.33 4.44 -11.18
C THR A 113 -7.19 3.71 -10.49
N ILE A 114 -7.53 2.78 -9.62
CA ILE A 114 -6.60 1.81 -9.06
C ILE A 114 -6.80 0.50 -9.80
N ILE A 115 -5.72 -0.04 -10.34
CA ILE A 115 -5.73 -1.35 -10.99
C ILE A 115 -4.97 -2.32 -10.10
N ALA A 116 -5.69 -3.28 -9.51
CA ALA A 116 -5.11 -4.33 -8.69
C ALA A 116 -4.92 -5.59 -9.53
N GLU A 117 -3.72 -6.13 -9.50
CA GLU A 117 -3.33 -7.30 -10.29
C GLU A 117 -2.92 -8.51 -9.44
#